data_f3a0c6e5c1fb4b8077d61e5783b0d494
#
_entry.id   f3a0c6e5c1fb4b8077d61e5783b0d494
#
_cell.length_a   1.000
_cell.length_b   1.000
_cell.length_c   1.000
_cell.angle_alpha   90.00
_cell.angle_beta   90.00
_cell.angle_gamma   90.00
#
_symmetry.space_group_name_H-M   'P 1'
#
loop_
_entity.id
_entity.type
_entity.pdbx_description
1 polymer ?
#
loop_
_entity_poly.entity_id
_entity_poly.type
_entity_poly.pdbx_seq_one_letter_code
_entity_poly.pdbx_strand_id
1 'polypeptide(L)'
;MNRQKQSFDNCFEVFLADTPETKKIHYELRYRVYCEEVGLEDKRRFPDQQEKDEWDNCAVHFLVRHRYTRQWLGGIRMVMHKGQVFPFQESGVAFERLSRDRYKNSVEISRLCIIKEARRFALRNTSVDVTEESRKISFLHDCGNMNRNIMWGLYRAAAIYSARNGIKHWYTLYNPALASLVKKQGFDVQQVGNASPRQSSREPYYLSVKKILENPLWLEDYRNDFRMYSDIDKEAGRRQVKQIGVVSYVARA
;
A
#
# COMPACT_ATOMS: atom_id res chain seq x y z
N MET A 1 32.74 6.75 0.48
CA MET A 1 31.66 7.34 1.27
C MET A 1 30.54 6.31 1.37
N ASN A 2 30.36 5.70 2.54
CA ASN A 2 29.22 4.80 2.79
C ASN A 2 27.92 5.63 2.72
N ARG A 3 27.15 5.49 1.64
CA ARG A 3 25.77 5.97 1.61
C ARG A 3 25.00 5.18 2.66
N GLN A 4 24.67 5.79 3.80
CA GLN A 4 23.76 5.23 4.77
C GLN A 4 22.46 4.91 4.02
N LYS A 5 22.10 3.64 3.95
CA LYS A 5 20.85 3.17 3.35
C LYS A 5 19.72 3.79 4.15
N GLN A 6 18.96 4.73 3.57
CA GLN A 6 17.87 5.35 4.27
C GLN A 6 16.78 4.32 4.54
N SER A 7 16.31 4.24 5.77
CA SER A 7 15.21 3.34 6.13
C SER A 7 13.90 3.81 5.49
N PHE A 8 12.96 2.89 5.30
CA PHE A 8 11.62 3.19 4.80
C PHE A 8 10.97 4.37 5.56
N ASP A 9 11.03 4.32 6.87
CA ASP A 9 10.37 5.29 7.75
C ASP A 9 10.95 6.71 7.66
N ASN A 10 12.16 6.87 7.13
CA ASN A 10 12.73 8.18 6.86
C ASN A 10 12.10 8.85 5.63
N CYS A 11 11.70 8.05 4.64
CA CYS A 11 11.17 8.54 3.37
C CYS A 11 9.64 8.52 3.31
N PHE A 12 9.00 7.55 3.96
CA PHE A 12 7.59 7.25 3.77
C PHE A 12 6.81 7.17 5.08
N GLU A 13 5.51 7.36 4.95
CA GLU A 13 4.53 7.18 6.02
C GLU A 13 3.38 6.32 5.49
N VAL A 14 2.95 5.33 6.29
CA VAL A 14 1.76 4.53 5.96
C VAL A 14 0.61 4.93 6.87
N PHE A 15 -0.58 5.07 6.28
CA PHE A 15 -1.80 5.47 6.98
C PHE A 15 -2.91 4.47 6.76
N LEU A 16 -3.71 4.25 7.80
CA LEU A 16 -5.00 3.62 7.69
C LEU A 16 -6.01 4.64 7.13
N ALA A 17 -6.61 4.33 5.99
CA ALA A 17 -7.64 5.16 5.37
C ALA A 17 -9.01 4.80 5.96
N ASP A 18 -9.34 5.38 7.10
CA ASP A 18 -10.52 5.07 7.92
C ASP A 18 -11.65 6.11 7.83
N THR A 19 -11.41 7.23 7.14
CA THR A 19 -12.42 8.26 6.88
C THR A 19 -12.90 8.23 5.42
N PRO A 20 -14.10 8.78 5.11
CA PRO A 20 -14.57 8.92 3.72
C PRO A 20 -13.58 9.63 2.81
N GLU A 21 -12.93 10.70 3.31
CA GLU A 21 -11.98 11.52 2.56
C GLU A 21 -10.73 10.71 2.18
N THR A 22 -10.21 9.90 3.10
CA THR A 22 -9.03 9.07 2.83
C THR A 22 -9.35 7.85 1.99
N LYS A 23 -10.54 7.28 2.13
CA LYS A 23 -11.01 6.26 1.20
C LYS A 23 -11.12 6.81 -0.22
N LYS A 24 -11.60 8.05 -0.36
CA LYS A 24 -11.62 8.75 -1.66
C LYS A 24 -10.23 8.84 -2.27
N ILE A 25 -9.21 9.26 -1.51
CA ILE A 25 -7.81 9.28 -1.97
C ILE A 25 -7.37 7.89 -2.45
N HIS A 26 -7.73 6.83 -1.72
CA HIS A 26 -7.39 5.46 -2.12
C HIS A 26 -8.06 5.07 -3.45
N TYR A 27 -9.33 5.42 -3.65
CA TYR A 27 -10.07 5.13 -4.87
C TYR A 27 -9.54 5.93 -6.08
N GLU A 28 -9.15 7.19 -5.88
CA GLU A 28 -8.53 8.03 -6.90
C GLU A 28 -7.14 7.50 -7.32
N LEU A 29 -6.33 7.04 -6.36
CA LEU A 29 -5.05 6.39 -6.66
C LEU A 29 -5.25 5.10 -7.46
N ARG A 30 -6.25 4.30 -7.11
CA ARG A 30 -6.61 3.07 -7.85
C ARG A 30 -7.06 3.41 -9.26
N TYR A 31 -7.94 4.41 -9.43
CA TYR A 31 -8.38 4.86 -10.75
C TYR A 31 -7.18 5.30 -11.60
N ARG A 32 -6.33 6.15 -11.06
CA ARG A 32 -5.12 6.57 -11.74
C ARG A 32 -4.26 5.39 -12.19
N VAL A 33 -3.99 4.44 -11.29
CA VAL A 33 -3.10 3.32 -11.61
C VAL A 33 -3.77 2.30 -12.53
N TYR A 34 -5.00 1.88 -12.24
CA TYR A 34 -5.63 0.78 -12.96
C TYR A 34 -6.31 1.22 -14.27
N CYS A 35 -6.89 2.43 -14.30
CA CYS A 35 -7.59 2.91 -15.48
C CYS A 35 -6.70 3.75 -16.41
N GLU A 36 -5.85 4.64 -15.86
CA GLU A 36 -5.09 5.58 -16.68
C GLU A 36 -3.67 5.08 -17.01
N GLU A 37 -2.95 4.51 -16.02
CA GLU A 37 -1.54 4.16 -16.20
C GLU A 37 -1.33 2.76 -16.78
N VAL A 38 -2.16 1.78 -16.36
CA VAL A 38 -2.03 0.35 -16.73
C VAL A 38 -3.09 -0.08 -17.73
N GLY A 39 -4.27 0.54 -17.73
CA GLY A 39 -5.39 0.17 -18.61
C GLY A 39 -6.01 -1.19 -18.26
N LEU A 40 -5.94 -1.60 -16.99
CA LEU A 40 -6.48 -2.87 -16.52
C LEU A 40 -8.00 -2.81 -16.33
N GLU A 41 -8.53 -1.64 -15.95
CA GLU A 41 -9.94 -1.39 -15.74
C GLU A 41 -10.45 -0.34 -16.75
N ASP A 42 -11.67 -0.53 -17.25
CA ASP A 42 -12.29 0.42 -18.17
C ASP A 42 -12.71 1.69 -17.42
N LYS A 43 -12.05 2.81 -17.72
CA LYS A 43 -12.31 4.11 -17.09
C LYS A 43 -13.75 4.62 -17.24
N ARG A 44 -14.51 4.14 -18.26
CA ARG A 44 -15.92 4.51 -18.45
C ARG A 44 -16.82 3.98 -17.34
N ARG A 45 -16.38 2.97 -16.59
CA ARG A 45 -17.10 2.43 -15.42
C ARG A 45 -17.02 3.35 -14.21
N PHE A 46 -16.10 4.33 -14.20
CA PHE A 46 -15.79 5.20 -13.06
C PHE A 46 -15.82 6.67 -13.47
N PRO A 47 -17.02 7.24 -13.76
CA PRO A 47 -17.15 8.62 -14.21
C PRO A 47 -16.73 9.65 -13.14
N ASP A 48 -16.74 9.26 -11.88
CA ASP A 48 -16.27 10.04 -10.73
C ASP A 48 -14.74 9.92 -10.49
N GLN A 49 -14.02 9.24 -11.39
CA GLN A 49 -12.59 8.97 -11.29
C GLN A 49 -12.17 8.22 -10.00
N GLN A 50 -13.07 7.40 -9.47
CA GLN A 50 -12.84 6.58 -8.30
C GLN A 50 -13.04 5.10 -8.65
N GLU A 51 -11.96 4.33 -8.77
CA GLU A 51 -12.07 2.87 -8.94
C GLU A 51 -12.45 2.24 -7.60
N LYS A 52 -13.67 1.73 -7.54
CA LYS A 52 -14.25 1.06 -6.36
C LYS A 52 -15.21 -0.04 -6.77
N ASP A 53 -15.39 -1.01 -5.91
CA ASP A 53 -16.30 -2.13 -6.09
C ASP A 53 -17.09 -2.41 -4.79
N GLU A 54 -17.99 -3.38 -4.81
CA GLU A 54 -18.82 -3.78 -3.65
C GLU A 54 -17.99 -4.24 -2.44
N TRP A 55 -16.81 -4.79 -2.68
CA TRP A 55 -15.91 -5.27 -1.63
C TRP A 55 -15.31 -4.15 -0.78
N ASP A 56 -15.28 -2.94 -1.28
CA ASP A 56 -14.79 -1.78 -0.55
C ASP A 56 -15.65 -1.44 0.68
N ASN A 57 -16.92 -1.88 0.71
CA ASN A 57 -17.82 -1.73 1.85
C ASN A 57 -17.43 -2.60 3.06
N CYS A 58 -16.65 -3.66 2.82
CA CYS A 58 -16.16 -4.57 3.86
C CYS A 58 -14.63 -4.64 3.91
N ALA A 59 -13.96 -3.58 3.48
CA ALA A 59 -12.51 -3.55 3.39
C ALA A 59 -11.88 -2.49 4.28
N VAL A 60 -10.64 -2.78 4.64
CA VAL A 60 -9.69 -1.85 5.27
C VAL A 60 -8.69 -1.42 4.19
N HIS A 61 -8.36 -0.12 4.18
CA HIS A 61 -7.51 0.46 3.16
C HIS A 61 -6.28 1.10 3.81
N PHE A 62 -5.12 0.89 3.20
CA PHE A 62 -3.87 1.52 3.61
C PHE A 62 -3.35 2.39 2.48
N LEU A 63 -2.80 3.54 2.85
CA LEU A 63 -2.19 4.51 1.94
C LEU A 63 -0.74 4.75 2.33
N VAL A 64 0.12 4.94 1.36
CA VAL A 64 1.50 5.36 1.59
C VAL A 64 1.74 6.74 0.99
N ARG A 65 2.44 7.58 1.75
CA ARG A 65 2.77 8.96 1.39
C ARG A 65 4.26 9.19 1.53
N HIS A 66 4.82 9.99 0.62
CA HIS A 66 6.16 10.49 0.80
C HIS A 66 6.20 11.53 1.93
N ARG A 67 7.10 11.38 2.88
CA ARG A 67 7.15 12.18 4.13
C ARG A 67 7.33 13.67 3.87
N TYR A 68 8.19 14.04 2.94
CA TYR A 68 8.55 15.44 2.69
C TYR A 68 7.65 16.11 1.66
N THR A 69 7.42 15.47 0.51
CA THR A 69 6.59 16.04 -0.55
C THR A 69 5.10 15.95 -0.27
N ARG A 70 4.69 15.12 0.70
CA ARG A 70 3.30 14.82 1.06
C ARG A 70 2.48 14.17 -0.06
N GLN A 71 3.13 13.78 -1.15
CA GLN A 71 2.48 13.09 -2.27
C GLN A 71 2.06 11.68 -1.88
N TRP A 72 0.82 11.33 -2.20
CA TRP A 72 0.32 9.97 -2.10
C TRP A 72 0.89 9.13 -3.24
N LEU A 73 1.47 7.98 -2.89
CA LEU A 73 2.27 7.18 -3.81
C LEU A 73 1.63 5.84 -4.14
N GLY A 74 0.73 5.36 -3.30
CA GLY A 74 0.06 4.08 -3.51
C GLY A 74 -0.79 3.66 -2.33
N GLY A 75 -1.40 2.50 -2.47
CA GLY A 75 -2.24 1.90 -1.44
C GLY A 75 -2.42 0.40 -1.63
N ILE A 76 -3.06 -0.22 -0.65
CA ILE A 76 -3.43 -1.63 -0.64
C ILE A 76 -4.79 -1.80 0.06
N ARG A 77 -5.58 -2.74 -0.41
CA ARG A 77 -6.87 -3.10 0.17
C ARG A 77 -6.80 -4.45 0.87
N MET A 78 -7.44 -4.53 2.02
CA MET A 78 -7.66 -5.74 2.80
C MET A 78 -9.17 -5.98 2.93
N VAL A 79 -9.72 -6.95 2.21
CA VAL A 79 -11.13 -7.33 2.26
C VAL A 79 -11.36 -8.25 3.44
N MET A 80 -12.28 -7.85 4.31
CA MET A 80 -12.67 -8.59 5.51
C MET A 80 -13.79 -9.59 5.20
N HIS A 81 -13.76 -10.75 5.83
CA HIS A 81 -14.89 -11.68 5.73
C HIS A 81 -16.10 -11.15 6.49
N LYS A 82 -17.24 -10.95 5.78
CA LYS A 82 -18.53 -10.56 6.35
C LYS A 82 -19.65 -11.53 5.97
N GLY A 83 -19.37 -12.83 6.06
CA GLY A 83 -20.38 -13.86 5.76
C GLY A 83 -20.48 -14.27 4.29
N GLN A 84 -19.75 -13.62 3.40
CA GLN A 84 -19.67 -13.95 1.96
C GLN A 84 -18.29 -14.48 1.58
N VAL A 85 -18.14 -15.09 0.41
CA VAL A 85 -16.88 -15.56 -0.13
C VAL A 85 -15.94 -14.38 -0.44
N PHE A 86 -14.65 -14.61 -0.53
CA PHE A 86 -13.70 -13.57 -0.94
C PHE A 86 -13.68 -13.36 -2.46
N PRO A 87 -13.28 -12.18 -2.95
CA PRO A 87 -13.17 -11.89 -4.39
C PRO A 87 -12.36 -12.94 -5.17
N PHE A 88 -11.26 -13.45 -4.60
CA PHE A 88 -10.44 -14.46 -5.26
C PHE A 88 -11.18 -15.77 -5.53
N GLN A 89 -12.20 -16.10 -4.74
CA GLN A 89 -13.00 -17.32 -4.88
C GLN A 89 -14.07 -17.19 -5.97
N GLU A 90 -14.52 -15.99 -6.25
CA GLU A 90 -15.39 -15.72 -7.40
C GLU A 90 -14.60 -15.71 -8.71
N SER A 91 -13.34 -15.34 -8.63
CA SER A 91 -12.47 -15.10 -9.78
C SER A 91 -11.56 -16.27 -10.11
N GLY A 92 -11.32 -17.17 -9.17
CA GLY A 92 -10.34 -18.24 -9.29
C GLY A 92 -10.89 -19.62 -8.98
N VAL A 93 -10.08 -20.62 -9.29
CA VAL A 93 -10.35 -22.01 -8.91
C VAL A 93 -9.46 -22.33 -7.71
N ALA A 94 -9.98 -22.18 -6.50
CA ALA A 94 -9.29 -22.63 -5.28
C ALA A 94 -9.25 -24.17 -5.25
N PHE A 95 -8.11 -24.73 -4.80
CA PHE A 95 -7.96 -26.20 -4.66
C PHE A 95 -8.88 -26.77 -3.58
N GLU A 96 -9.10 -26.00 -2.51
CA GLU A 96 -9.92 -26.41 -1.38
C GLU A 96 -10.90 -25.31 -0.95
N ARG A 97 -12.04 -25.74 -0.41
CA ARG A 97 -12.97 -24.83 0.27
C ARG A 97 -12.40 -24.48 1.64
N LEU A 98 -12.43 -23.20 1.97
CA LEU A 98 -12.05 -22.75 3.31
C LEU A 98 -13.07 -23.24 4.34
N SER A 99 -12.62 -23.75 5.48
CA SER A 99 -13.49 -24.06 6.62
C SER A 99 -14.06 -22.76 7.23
N ARG A 100 -15.18 -22.87 7.93
CA ARG A 100 -15.86 -21.72 8.57
C ARG A 100 -14.93 -20.99 9.56
N ASP A 101 -14.12 -21.72 10.31
CA ASP A 101 -13.19 -21.12 11.27
C ASP A 101 -12.02 -20.43 10.59
N ARG A 102 -11.58 -20.95 9.44
CA ARG A 102 -10.54 -20.34 8.65
C ARG A 102 -11.02 -19.02 8.03
N TYR A 103 -12.26 -18.95 7.55
CA TYR A 103 -12.85 -17.70 7.05
C TYR A 103 -12.81 -16.56 8.07
N LYS A 104 -13.19 -16.83 9.31
CA LYS A 104 -13.27 -15.81 10.37
C LYS A 104 -11.94 -15.08 10.63
N ASN A 105 -10.84 -15.79 10.45
CA ASN A 105 -9.49 -15.29 10.73
C ASN A 105 -8.70 -15.00 9.43
N SER A 106 -9.41 -14.86 8.30
CA SER A 106 -8.83 -14.64 6.98
C SER A 106 -9.24 -13.29 6.40
N VAL A 107 -8.39 -12.78 5.53
CA VAL A 107 -8.65 -11.61 4.68
C VAL A 107 -8.12 -11.86 3.28
N GLU A 108 -8.65 -11.12 2.29
CA GLU A 108 -8.02 -11.03 0.99
C GLU A 108 -7.24 -9.72 0.87
N ILE A 109 -5.96 -9.82 0.51
CA ILE A 109 -5.12 -8.69 0.15
C ILE A 109 -5.23 -8.46 -1.35
N SER A 110 -5.67 -7.28 -1.74
CA SER A 110 -5.93 -6.92 -3.14
C SER A 110 -5.67 -5.44 -3.42
N ARG A 111 -5.84 -5.03 -4.66
CA ARG A 111 -5.74 -3.62 -5.09
C ARG A 111 -4.44 -2.93 -4.64
N LEU A 112 -3.30 -3.67 -4.64
CA LEU A 112 -1.99 -3.05 -4.48
C LEU A 112 -1.74 -2.15 -5.69
N CYS A 113 -1.73 -0.86 -5.47
CA CYS A 113 -1.46 0.14 -6.50
C CYS A 113 -0.31 1.06 -6.08
N ILE A 114 0.59 1.36 -7.02
CA ILE A 114 1.72 2.29 -6.84
C ILE A 114 1.79 3.13 -8.10
N ILE A 115 1.80 4.46 -7.97
CA ILE A 115 1.80 5.39 -9.10
C ILE A 115 3.06 5.23 -9.98
N LYS A 116 2.93 5.56 -11.25
CA LYS A 116 3.97 5.38 -12.28
C LYS A 116 5.28 6.06 -11.91
N GLU A 117 5.25 7.26 -11.34
CA GLU A 117 6.42 8.01 -10.91
C GLU A 117 7.22 7.21 -9.89
N ALA A 118 6.56 6.68 -8.86
CA ALA A 118 7.21 5.86 -7.85
C ALA A 118 7.72 4.51 -8.40
N ARG A 119 7.08 3.95 -9.44
CA ARG A 119 7.52 2.72 -10.12
C ARG A 119 8.74 2.94 -11.01
N ARG A 120 8.88 4.11 -11.64
CA ARG A 120 9.95 4.40 -12.62
C ARG A 120 11.24 4.87 -11.99
N PHE A 121 11.24 5.33 -10.75
CA PHE A 121 12.43 5.82 -10.06
C PHE A 121 13.55 4.77 -9.91
N ALA A 122 13.24 3.50 -10.01
CA ALA A 122 14.23 2.42 -10.02
C ALA A 122 15.09 2.38 -11.31
N LEU A 123 14.72 3.12 -12.38
CA LEU A 123 15.29 2.95 -13.72
C LEU A 123 16.12 4.15 -14.23
N ARG A 124 16.21 5.26 -13.51
CA ARG A 124 16.95 6.45 -13.97
C ARG A 124 18.14 6.78 -13.07
N ASN A 125 19.25 6.08 -13.28
CA ASN A 125 20.58 6.60 -13.01
C ASN A 125 21.08 7.34 -14.26
N THR A 126 20.62 8.56 -14.53
CA THR A 126 21.23 9.43 -15.55
C THR A 126 20.98 10.90 -15.21
N SER A 127 22.03 11.68 -15.33
CA SER A 127 22.15 13.13 -15.22
C SER A 127 21.00 13.92 -15.83
N VAL A 128 20.35 14.79 -15.04
CA VAL A 128 19.37 15.76 -15.54
C VAL A 128 19.54 17.10 -14.82
N ASP A 129 19.44 18.17 -15.58
CA ASP A 129 19.52 19.58 -15.18
C ASP A 129 18.57 19.99 -14.04
N VAL A 130 19.05 20.93 -13.21
CA VAL A 130 18.45 21.31 -11.92
C VAL A 130 17.32 22.33 -12.10
N THR A 131 16.09 21.86 -12.32
CA THR A 131 14.87 22.65 -12.15
C THR A 131 14.23 22.39 -10.78
N GLU A 132 13.25 23.21 -10.35
CA GLU A 132 12.55 23.04 -9.07
C GLU A 132 11.80 21.70 -8.99
N GLU A 133 11.34 21.19 -10.12
CA GLU A 133 10.81 19.83 -10.29
C GLU A 133 11.91 18.78 -10.08
N SER A 134 13.14 19.06 -10.50
CA SER A 134 14.32 18.22 -10.29
C SER A 134 14.74 18.15 -8.83
N ARG A 135 14.48 19.17 -8.01
CA ARG A 135 14.72 19.13 -6.55
C ARG A 135 13.72 18.20 -5.85
N LYS A 136 12.45 18.24 -6.20
CA LYS A 136 11.45 17.25 -5.72
C LYS A 136 11.84 15.83 -6.12
N ILE A 137 12.38 15.67 -7.31
CA ILE A 137 12.90 14.41 -7.87
C ILE A 137 14.17 13.94 -7.14
N SER A 138 15.08 14.84 -6.77
CA SER A 138 16.33 14.51 -6.08
C SER A 138 16.09 13.91 -4.68
N PHE A 139 15.11 14.39 -3.93
CA PHE A 139 14.72 13.78 -2.65
C PHE A 139 14.20 12.35 -2.79
N LEU A 140 13.60 12.02 -3.93
CA LEU A 140 13.12 10.68 -4.23
C LEU A 140 14.30 9.73 -4.57
N HIS A 141 15.41 10.24 -5.10
CA HIS A 141 16.62 9.45 -5.40
C HIS A 141 17.31 8.87 -4.17
N ASP A 142 17.21 9.55 -3.02
CA ASP A 142 17.82 9.09 -1.78
C ASP A 142 17.08 7.91 -1.13
N CYS A 143 15.83 7.62 -1.56
CA CYS A 143 14.99 6.57 -0.99
C CYS A 143 15.20 5.16 -1.59
N GLY A 144 16.22 4.97 -2.44
CA GLY A 144 16.57 3.65 -3.00
C GLY A 144 15.52 3.07 -3.97
N ASN A 145 15.30 1.76 -3.94
CA ASN A 145 14.33 1.08 -4.81
C ASN A 145 12.89 1.34 -4.33
N MET A 146 12.39 2.54 -4.61
CA MET A 146 11.18 3.13 -4.05
C MET A 146 9.93 2.23 -4.22
N ASN A 147 9.71 1.68 -5.41
CA ASN A 147 8.55 0.83 -5.67
C ASN A 147 8.51 -0.37 -4.70
N ARG A 148 9.65 -1.04 -4.55
CA ARG A 148 9.77 -2.21 -3.69
C ARG A 148 9.61 -1.84 -2.21
N ASN A 149 10.20 -0.73 -1.79
CA ASN A 149 10.10 -0.24 -0.42
C ASN A 149 8.66 0.15 -0.08
N ILE A 150 7.93 0.82 -0.98
CA ILE A 150 6.50 1.19 -0.81
C ILE A 150 5.64 -0.06 -0.64
N MET A 151 5.82 -1.07 -1.49
CA MET A 151 5.08 -2.32 -1.41
C MET A 151 5.29 -2.99 -0.05
N TRP A 152 6.54 -3.13 0.40
CA TRP A 152 6.84 -3.78 1.68
C TRP A 152 6.34 -2.98 2.87
N GLY A 153 6.38 -1.65 2.84
CA GLY A 153 5.80 -0.82 3.88
C GLY A 153 4.29 -1.01 4.02
N LEU A 154 3.58 -1.11 2.89
CA LEU A 154 2.15 -1.42 2.88
C LEU A 154 1.86 -2.83 3.42
N TYR A 155 2.66 -3.84 3.03
CA TYR A 155 2.54 -5.22 3.54
C TYR A 155 2.77 -5.28 5.05
N ARG A 156 3.80 -4.60 5.54
CA ARG A 156 4.09 -4.56 6.97
C ARG A 156 2.94 -3.95 7.77
N ALA A 157 2.42 -2.80 7.34
CA ALA A 157 1.29 -2.14 8.00
C ALA A 157 0.05 -3.04 8.02
N ALA A 158 -0.28 -3.65 6.88
CA ALA A 158 -1.39 -4.60 6.78
C ALA A 158 -1.20 -5.83 7.67
N ALA A 159 0.04 -6.37 7.80
CA ALA A 159 0.34 -7.51 8.66
C ALA A 159 0.24 -7.15 10.15
N ILE A 160 0.72 -5.98 10.55
CA ILE A 160 0.57 -5.49 11.93
C ILE A 160 -0.91 -5.28 12.27
N TYR A 161 -1.68 -4.67 11.37
CA TYR A 161 -3.13 -4.52 11.53
C TYR A 161 -3.80 -5.89 11.68
N SER A 162 -3.44 -6.85 10.82
CA SER A 162 -3.97 -8.21 10.88
C SER A 162 -3.73 -8.87 12.24
N ALA A 163 -2.51 -8.82 12.75
CA ALA A 163 -2.16 -9.40 14.04
C ALA A 163 -2.97 -8.76 15.20
N ARG A 164 -3.12 -7.44 15.19
CA ARG A 164 -3.89 -6.70 16.22
C ARG A 164 -5.39 -7.03 16.18
N ASN A 165 -5.92 -7.46 15.05
CA ASN A 165 -7.32 -7.79 14.85
C ASN A 165 -7.60 -9.31 14.77
N GLY A 166 -6.66 -10.16 15.22
CA GLY A 166 -6.84 -11.61 15.26
C GLY A 166 -6.86 -12.30 13.89
N ILE A 167 -6.47 -11.59 12.81
CA ILE A 167 -6.37 -12.14 11.47
C ILE A 167 -5.07 -12.95 11.37
N LYS A 168 -5.19 -14.19 10.89
CA LYS A 168 -4.08 -15.15 10.80
C LYS A 168 -3.68 -15.50 9.38
N HIS A 169 -4.57 -15.31 8.43
CA HIS A 169 -4.46 -15.84 7.07
C HIS A 169 -4.73 -14.75 6.04
N TRP A 170 -3.80 -14.61 5.09
CA TRP A 170 -3.97 -13.78 3.91
C TRP A 170 -4.17 -14.65 2.69
N TYR A 171 -5.12 -14.27 1.86
CA TYR A 171 -5.30 -14.75 0.51
C TYR A 171 -5.08 -13.60 -0.46
N THR A 172 -4.58 -13.89 -1.64
CA THR A 172 -4.29 -12.86 -2.64
C THR A 172 -4.19 -13.48 -4.04
N LEU A 173 -4.44 -12.68 -5.06
CA LEU A 173 -4.21 -13.05 -6.45
C LEU A 173 -2.91 -12.40 -6.94
N TYR A 174 -1.90 -13.21 -7.22
CA TYR A 174 -0.65 -12.76 -7.82
C TYR A 174 -0.52 -13.26 -9.27
N ASN A 175 0.15 -12.48 -10.10
CA ASN A 175 0.77 -13.03 -11.28
C ASN A 175 2.08 -13.76 -10.90
N PRO A 176 2.61 -14.68 -11.74
CA PRO A 176 3.81 -15.45 -11.43
C PRO A 176 5.05 -14.59 -11.10
N ALA A 177 5.18 -13.43 -11.75
CA ALA A 177 6.31 -12.53 -11.53
C ALA A 177 6.26 -11.91 -10.11
N LEU A 178 5.09 -11.46 -9.66
CA LEU A 178 4.91 -10.94 -8.31
C LEU A 178 5.08 -12.04 -7.25
N ALA A 179 4.52 -13.23 -7.47
CA ALA A 179 4.70 -14.37 -6.57
C ALA A 179 6.19 -14.73 -6.40
N SER A 180 6.95 -14.77 -7.50
CA SER A 180 8.40 -14.99 -7.49
C SER A 180 9.14 -13.89 -6.72
N LEU A 181 8.77 -12.62 -6.92
CA LEU A 181 9.37 -11.49 -6.21
C LEU A 181 9.15 -11.62 -4.69
N VAL A 182 7.92 -11.92 -4.27
CA VAL A 182 7.55 -12.06 -2.85
C VAL A 182 8.31 -13.24 -2.22
N LYS A 183 8.39 -14.39 -2.90
CA LYS A 183 9.19 -15.56 -2.47
C LYS A 183 10.67 -15.23 -2.31
N LYS A 184 11.27 -14.50 -3.27
CA LYS A 184 12.69 -14.08 -3.22
C LYS A 184 13.01 -13.17 -2.03
N GLN A 185 12.01 -12.51 -1.45
CA GLN A 185 12.18 -11.72 -0.23
C GLN A 185 11.95 -12.53 1.07
N GLY A 186 11.90 -13.85 0.95
CA GLY A 186 11.78 -14.74 2.11
C GLY A 186 10.37 -14.94 2.65
N PHE A 187 9.33 -14.49 1.92
CA PHE A 187 7.96 -14.76 2.31
C PHE A 187 7.53 -16.19 1.92
N ASP A 188 6.87 -16.89 2.84
CA ASP A 188 6.29 -18.21 2.59
C ASP A 188 4.97 -18.06 1.82
N VAL A 189 5.07 -18.06 0.50
CA VAL A 189 3.94 -17.92 -0.43
C VAL A 189 3.56 -19.28 -0.96
N GLN A 190 2.34 -19.74 -0.64
CA GLN A 190 1.82 -21.04 -1.04
C GLN A 190 0.70 -20.86 -2.06
N GLN A 191 0.81 -21.49 -3.21
CA GLN A 191 -0.26 -21.50 -4.20
C GLN A 191 -1.41 -22.38 -3.69
N VAL A 192 -2.64 -21.84 -3.75
CA VAL A 192 -3.85 -22.51 -3.24
C VAL A 192 -4.96 -22.64 -4.28
N GLY A 193 -4.63 -22.41 -5.54
CA GLY A 193 -5.55 -22.56 -6.67
C GLY A 193 -4.88 -22.27 -7.99
N ASN A 194 -5.65 -22.39 -9.07
CA ASN A 194 -5.22 -22.10 -10.43
C ASN A 194 -5.79 -20.78 -10.92
N ALA A 195 -5.18 -20.22 -11.96
CA ALA A 195 -5.72 -19.09 -12.69
C ALA A 195 -7.08 -19.42 -13.28
N SER A 196 -8.03 -18.50 -13.18
CA SER A 196 -9.31 -18.65 -13.89
C SER A 196 -9.11 -18.36 -15.38
N PRO A 197 -9.75 -19.14 -16.27
CA PRO A 197 -9.75 -18.84 -17.70
C PRO A 197 -10.30 -17.45 -18.05
N ARG A 198 -11.09 -16.84 -17.16
CA ARG A 198 -11.73 -15.53 -17.34
C ARG A 198 -10.91 -14.36 -16.81
N GLN A 199 -9.90 -14.62 -15.99
CA GLN A 199 -9.01 -13.58 -15.43
C GLN A 199 -7.57 -13.91 -15.76
N SER A 200 -6.97 -13.05 -16.55
CA SER A 200 -5.58 -13.10 -16.99
C SER A 200 -4.60 -13.58 -15.92
N SER A 201 -3.92 -14.70 -16.12
CA SER A 201 -2.65 -15.15 -15.49
C SER A 201 -2.44 -14.92 -13.98
N ARG A 202 -3.47 -14.62 -13.20
CA ARG A 202 -3.36 -14.46 -11.74
C ARG A 202 -3.85 -15.72 -11.05
N GLU A 203 -3.04 -16.20 -10.13
CA GLU A 203 -3.29 -17.39 -9.33
C GLU A 203 -3.52 -17.02 -7.88
N PRO A 204 -4.37 -17.77 -7.14
CA PRO A 204 -4.58 -17.54 -5.73
C PRO A 204 -3.43 -18.10 -4.89
N TYR A 205 -2.96 -17.28 -3.98
CA TYR A 205 -1.90 -17.62 -3.03
C TYR A 205 -2.36 -17.37 -1.59
N TYR A 206 -1.72 -18.10 -0.69
CA TYR A 206 -1.87 -18.01 0.76
C TYR A 206 -0.58 -17.57 1.41
N LEU A 207 -0.69 -16.71 2.44
CA LEU A 207 0.40 -16.32 3.32
C LEU A 207 -0.06 -16.36 4.79
N SER A 208 0.78 -16.87 5.68
CA SER A 208 0.56 -16.80 7.12
C SER A 208 0.98 -15.45 7.68
N VAL A 209 0.09 -14.74 8.37
CA VAL A 209 0.40 -13.45 9.02
C VAL A 209 1.56 -13.58 10.01
N LYS A 210 1.60 -14.67 10.79
CA LYS A 210 2.72 -14.96 11.70
C LYS A 210 4.05 -14.99 10.94
N LYS A 211 4.13 -15.78 9.86
CA LYS A 211 5.36 -15.88 9.05
C LYS A 211 5.73 -14.58 8.34
N ILE A 212 4.73 -13.78 7.95
CA ILE A 212 4.99 -12.44 7.40
C ILE A 212 5.69 -11.57 8.45
N LEU A 213 5.20 -11.53 9.68
CA LEU A 213 5.77 -10.70 10.75
C LEU A 213 7.15 -11.17 11.21
N GLU A 214 7.46 -12.44 11.06
CA GLU A 214 8.77 -13.04 11.38
C GLU A 214 9.83 -12.79 10.28
N ASN A 215 9.46 -12.16 9.14
CA ASN A 215 10.40 -11.94 8.05
C ASN A 215 11.51 -10.97 8.47
N PRO A 216 12.81 -11.34 8.31
CA PRO A 216 13.95 -10.50 8.66
C PRO A 216 13.99 -9.14 7.95
N LEU A 217 13.29 -9.01 6.82
CA LEU A 217 13.17 -7.75 6.07
C LEU A 217 12.76 -6.56 6.97
N TRP A 218 11.98 -6.81 8.03
CA TRP A 218 11.44 -5.76 8.89
C TRP A 218 12.44 -5.23 9.92
N LEU A 219 13.49 -5.96 10.24
CA LEU A 219 14.37 -5.65 11.36
C LEU A 219 15.19 -4.37 11.15
N GLU A 220 15.57 -4.06 9.93
CA GLU A 220 16.47 -2.94 9.63
C GLU A 220 15.75 -1.69 9.11
N ASP A 221 14.75 -1.86 8.24
CA ASP A 221 14.22 -0.79 7.40
C ASP A 221 12.80 -0.33 7.78
N TYR A 222 12.05 -1.07 8.60
CA TYR A 222 10.62 -0.85 8.86
C TYR A 222 10.32 -0.89 10.36
N ARG A 223 10.71 0.15 11.09
CA ARG A 223 10.62 0.19 12.55
C ARG A 223 9.29 0.76 13.05
N ASN A 224 8.68 1.69 12.29
CA ASN A 224 7.44 2.35 12.70
C ASN A 224 6.22 1.59 12.18
N ASP A 225 5.13 1.73 12.93
CA ASP A 225 3.81 1.24 12.57
C ASP A 225 3.14 2.18 11.55
N PHE A 226 1.98 1.74 11.03
CA PHE A 226 1.08 2.63 10.33
C PHE A 226 0.45 3.64 11.32
N ARG A 227 0.04 4.79 10.79
CA ARG A 227 -0.69 5.83 11.53
C ARG A 227 -2.17 5.84 11.14
N MET A 228 -3.01 6.35 12.02
CA MET A 228 -4.38 6.72 11.69
C MET A 228 -4.40 8.02 10.91
N TYR A 229 -5.37 8.23 10.05
CA TYR A 229 -5.47 9.48 9.29
C TYR A 229 -5.68 10.70 10.20
N SER A 230 -6.45 10.55 11.27
CA SER A 230 -6.65 11.57 12.30
C SER A 230 -5.35 12.13 12.88
N ASP A 231 -4.24 11.41 12.78
CA ASP A 231 -2.93 11.91 13.24
C ASP A 231 -2.37 12.99 12.31
N ILE A 232 -2.73 12.99 11.02
CA ILE A 232 -2.33 14.05 10.07
C ILE A 232 -2.99 15.37 10.46
N ASP A 233 -4.27 15.34 10.79
CA ASP A 233 -5.03 16.54 11.16
C ASP A 233 -4.50 17.15 12.45
N LYS A 234 -4.14 16.31 13.43
CA LYS A 234 -3.50 16.77 14.67
C LYS A 234 -2.15 17.45 14.42
N GLU A 235 -1.33 16.92 13.48
CA GLU A 235 -0.05 17.53 13.11
C GLU A 235 -0.25 18.87 12.38
N ALA A 236 -1.25 18.96 11.48
CA ALA A 236 -1.58 20.20 10.77
C ALA A 236 -2.05 21.30 11.73
N GLY A 237 -2.92 20.97 12.68
CA GLY A 237 -3.37 21.90 13.71
C GLY A 237 -2.23 22.43 14.59
N ARG A 238 -1.30 21.57 15.02
CA ARG A 238 -0.11 21.98 15.78
C ARG A 238 0.81 22.93 15.02
N ARG A 239 0.95 22.76 13.68
CA ARG A 239 1.76 23.66 12.83
C ARG A 239 1.11 25.03 12.70
N GLN A 240 -0.21 25.10 12.51
CA GLN A 240 -0.95 26.38 12.47
C GLN A 240 -0.81 27.17 13.77
N VAL A 241 -0.95 26.52 14.93
CA VAL A 241 -0.78 27.15 16.24
C VAL A 241 0.64 27.69 16.42
N LYS A 242 1.67 26.96 15.98
CA LYS A 242 3.06 27.45 16.03
C LYS A 242 3.30 28.66 15.12
N GLN A 243 2.71 28.71 13.93
CA GLN A 243 2.81 29.86 13.01
C GLN A 243 2.11 31.11 13.58
N ILE A 244 0.96 30.96 14.18
CA ILE A 244 0.22 32.07 14.84
C ILE A 244 1.01 32.58 16.04
N GLY A 245 1.66 31.71 16.82
CA GLY A 245 2.48 32.11 18.00
C GLY A 245 3.75 32.89 17.65
N VAL A 246 4.31 32.68 16.43
CA VAL A 246 5.52 33.41 15.97
C VAL A 246 5.18 34.82 15.47
N VAL A 247 3.98 35.05 14.93
CA VAL A 247 3.55 36.36 14.41
C VAL A 247 3.22 37.33 15.53
N SER A 248 2.85 36.86 16.74
CA SER A 248 2.51 37.74 17.87
C SER A 248 3.72 38.33 18.63
N TYR A 249 4.95 37.89 18.32
CA TYR A 249 6.16 38.41 19.02
C TYR A 249 6.93 39.49 18.28
N VAL A 250 6.55 39.86 17.05
CA VAL A 250 7.27 40.89 16.24
C VAL A 250 6.56 42.27 16.27
N ALA A 251 5.43 42.40 16.96
CA ALA A 251 4.66 43.67 16.98
C ALA A 251 4.75 44.45 18.29
N ARG A 252 5.84 44.34 19.05
CA ARG A 252 6.16 45.28 20.18
C ARG A 252 7.67 45.41 20.34
N ALA A 253 8.27 46.29 19.56
CA ALA A 253 9.49 47.02 19.90
C ALA A 253 9.50 48.35 19.12
#